data_c37d701fe6bd68f5aede3c657fbc36c3
#
_entry.id   c37d701fe6bd68f5aede3c657fbc36c3
#
_cell.length_a   1.000
_cell.length_b   1.000
_cell.length_c   1.000
_cell.angle_alpha   90.00
_cell.angle_beta   90.00
_cell.angle_gamma   90.00
#
_symmetry.space_group_name_H-M   'P 1'
#
loop_
_entity.id
_entity.type
_entity.pdbx_description
1 polymer ?
#
loop_
_entity_poly.entity_id
_entity_poly.type
_entity_poly.pdbx_seq_one_letter_code
_entity_poly.pdbx_strand_id
1 'polypeptide(L)'
;MSDELIQRVMKAIATTKRIPVESVTIDSNFLELGIDSMDAVEILFALENEFDISIPDEDARNVRSIRQMCEGVERLLEAKSAGGKVAE
;
A
#
# COMPACT_ATOMS: atom_id res chain seq x y z
N MET A 1 -4.88 11.18 6.34
CA MET A 1 -4.21 9.91 6.66
C MET A 1 -3.37 10.08 7.90
N SER A 2 -3.26 9.03 8.71
CA SER A 2 -2.45 9.13 9.91
C SER A 2 -0.99 8.82 9.58
N ASP A 3 -0.08 9.36 10.39
CA ASP A 3 1.33 9.07 10.22
C ASP A 3 1.59 7.58 10.40
N GLU A 4 0.87 6.95 11.30
CA GLU A 4 1.05 5.52 11.54
C GLU A 4 0.74 4.70 10.29
N LEU A 5 -0.34 5.03 9.60
CA LEU A 5 -0.70 4.32 8.37
C LEU A 5 0.38 4.51 7.32
N ILE A 6 0.84 5.75 7.13
CA ILE A 6 1.88 6.05 6.17
C ILE A 6 3.16 5.28 6.47
N GLN A 7 3.56 5.27 7.74
CA GLN A 7 4.76 4.55 8.14
C GLN A 7 4.64 3.05 7.89
N ARG A 8 3.48 2.49 8.17
CA ARG A 8 3.27 1.06 7.96
C ARG A 8 3.33 0.70 6.48
N VAL A 9 2.74 1.54 5.64
CA VAL A 9 2.79 1.32 4.19
C VAL A 9 4.23 1.42 3.69
N MET A 10 4.94 2.45 4.09
CA MET A 10 6.31 2.65 3.64
C MET A 10 7.22 1.52 4.12
N LYS A 11 7.00 1.05 5.34
CA LYS A 11 7.80 -0.04 5.88
C LYS A 11 7.55 -1.33 5.12
N ALA A 12 6.31 -1.60 4.77
CA ALA A 12 5.98 -2.80 4.01
C ALA A 12 6.66 -2.77 2.63
N ILE A 13 6.64 -1.61 2.00
CA ILE A 13 7.27 -1.45 0.69
C ILE A 13 8.78 -1.61 0.80
N ALA A 14 9.39 -0.97 1.78
CA ALA A 14 10.83 -1.03 1.96
C ALA A 14 11.29 -2.45 2.24
N THR A 15 10.55 -3.16 3.08
CA THR A 15 10.89 -4.53 3.45
C THR A 15 10.79 -5.45 2.24
N THR A 16 9.71 -5.30 1.46
CA THR A 16 9.49 -6.14 0.29
C THR A 16 10.57 -5.88 -0.77
N LYS A 17 10.90 -4.61 -0.97
CA LYS A 17 11.88 -4.23 -1.97
C LYS A 17 13.32 -4.39 -1.45
N ARG A 18 13.48 -4.57 -0.15
CA ARG A 18 14.79 -4.74 0.51
C ARG A 18 15.64 -3.48 0.37
N ILE A 19 15.02 -2.34 0.63
CA ILE A 19 15.71 -1.06 0.63
C ILE A 19 15.49 -0.42 1.98
N PRO A 20 16.32 0.56 2.36
CA PRO A 20 16.11 1.26 3.64
C PRO A 20 14.81 2.04 3.60
N VAL A 21 14.10 2.04 4.71
CA VAL A 21 12.83 2.77 4.79
C VAL A 21 13.06 4.26 4.56
N GLU A 22 14.24 4.76 4.86
CA GLU A 22 14.58 6.17 4.64
C GLU A 22 14.61 6.53 3.16
N SER A 23 14.75 5.53 2.29
CA SER A 23 14.74 5.75 0.85
C SER A 23 13.34 5.93 0.30
N VAL A 24 12.32 5.63 1.10
CA VAL A 24 10.93 5.68 0.67
C VAL A 24 10.27 6.91 1.27
N THR A 25 9.70 7.75 0.43
CA THR A 25 8.96 8.92 0.92
C THR A 25 7.57 8.91 0.30
N ILE A 26 6.66 9.65 0.91
CA ILE A 26 5.29 9.68 0.44
C ILE A 26 5.19 10.26 -0.98
N ASP A 27 6.19 11.05 -1.38
CA ASP A 27 6.22 11.64 -2.71
C ASP A 27 6.97 10.80 -3.73
N SER A 28 7.55 9.67 -3.30
CA SER A 28 8.23 8.78 -4.24
C SER A 28 7.21 8.08 -5.12
N ASN A 29 7.60 7.84 -6.37
CA ASN A 29 6.76 7.00 -7.22
C ASN A 29 7.46 5.65 -7.41
N PHE A 30 6.70 4.69 -7.90
CA PHE A 30 7.20 3.32 -8.01
C PHE A 30 8.35 3.22 -9.00
N LEU A 31 8.29 4.00 -10.07
CA LEU A 31 9.35 3.99 -11.07
C LEU A 31 10.68 4.45 -10.45
N GLU A 32 10.63 5.51 -9.66
CA GLU A 32 11.84 6.03 -9.02
C GLU A 32 12.46 5.01 -8.08
N LEU A 33 11.62 4.21 -7.44
CA LEU A 33 12.10 3.20 -6.50
C LEU A 33 12.51 1.90 -7.17
N GLY A 34 12.36 1.84 -8.49
CA GLY A 34 12.72 0.62 -9.22
C GLY A 34 11.74 -0.52 -9.01
N ILE A 35 10.49 -0.20 -8.69
CA ILE A 35 9.46 -1.21 -8.44
C ILE A 35 8.84 -1.60 -9.77
N ASP A 36 9.03 -2.87 -10.15
CA ASP A 36 8.43 -3.39 -11.37
C ASP A 36 7.12 -4.12 -11.03
N SER A 37 6.55 -4.77 -12.03
CA SER A 37 5.26 -5.44 -11.87
C SER A 37 5.30 -6.54 -10.82
N MET A 38 6.38 -7.30 -10.78
CA MET A 38 6.48 -8.38 -9.81
C MET A 38 6.64 -7.84 -8.41
N ASP A 39 7.46 -6.80 -8.26
CA ASP A 39 7.59 -6.14 -6.97
C ASP A 39 6.25 -5.60 -6.50
N ALA A 40 5.48 -5.03 -7.43
CA ALA A 40 4.18 -4.47 -7.08
C ALA A 40 3.24 -5.53 -6.55
N VAL A 41 3.23 -6.72 -7.16
CA VAL A 41 2.40 -7.82 -6.68
C VAL A 41 2.79 -8.23 -5.28
N GLU A 42 4.10 -8.33 -5.02
CA GLU A 42 4.59 -8.69 -3.69
C GLU A 42 4.22 -7.64 -2.65
N ILE A 43 4.33 -6.38 -3.04
CA ILE A 43 3.96 -5.28 -2.14
C ILE A 43 2.47 -5.33 -1.82
N LEU A 44 1.64 -5.59 -2.83
CA LEU A 44 0.20 -5.70 -2.60
C LEU A 44 -0.13 -6.80 -1.62
N PHE A 45 0.50 -7.97 -1.77
CA PHE A 45 0.28 -9.06 -0.83
C PHE A 45 0.72 -8.67 0.58
N ALA A 46 1.86 -7.99 0.68
CA ALA A 46 2.36 -7.56 1.98
C ALA A 46 1.38 -6.59 2.66
N LEU A 47 0.82 -5.67 1.88
CA LEU A 47 -0.14 -4.71 2.42
C LEU A 47 -1.44 -5.37 2.79
N GLU A 48 -1.90 -6.33 2.00
CA GLU A 48 -3.12 -7.06 2.32
C GLU A 48 -2.97 -7.80 3.64
N ASN A 49 -1.80 -8.39 3.86
CA ASN A 49 -1.53 -9.08 5.12
C ASN A 49 -1.36 -8.09 6.28
N GLU A 50 -0.67 -6.99 6.04
CA GLU A 50 -0.39 -6.02 7.09
C GLU A 50 -1.66 -5.38 7.63
N PHE A 51 -2.61 -5.07 6.74
CA PHE A 51 -3.83 -4.36 7.10
C PHE A 51 -5.08 -5.23 7.10
N ASP A 52 -4.93 -6.50 6.73
CA ASP A 52 -6.06 -7.44 6.66
C ASP A 52 -7.15 -6.89 5.74
N ILE A 53 -6.76 -6.53 4.53
CA ILE A 53 -7.67 -5.99 3.53
C ILE A 53 -7.45 -6.74 2.21
N SER A 54 -8.40 -6.59 1.30
CA SER A 54 -8.26 -7.09 -0.06
C SER A 54 -8.17 -5.89 -1.00
N ILE A 55 -7.14 -5.88 -1.83
CA ILE A 55 -6.92 -4.79 -2.76
C ILE A 55 -7.33 -5.27 -4.15
N PRO A 56 -8.39 -4.69 -4.73
CA PRO A 56 -8.81 -5.12 -6.07
C PRO A 56 -7.75 -4.78 -7.11
N ASP A 57 -7.67 -5.62 -8.13
CA ASP A 57 -6.71 -5.41 -9.21
C ASP A 57 -6.87 -4.05 -9.88
N GLU A 58 -8.11 -3.59 -10.01
CA GLU A 58 -8.37 -2.29 -10.61
C GLU A 58 -7.68 -1.18 -9.85
N ASP A 59 -7.79 -1.23 -8.53
CA ASP A 59 -7.17 -0.22 -7.68
C ASP A 59 -5.66 -0.31 -7.79
N ALA A 60 -5.14 -1.54 -7.82
CA ALA A 60 -3.71 -1.75 -7.89
C ALA A 60 -3.11 -1.19 -9.17
N ARG A 61 -3.82 -1.33 -10.29
CA ARG A 61 -3.31 -0.88 -11.57
C ARG A 61 -3.17 0.61 -11.68
N ASN A 62 -3.96 1.34 -10.91
CA ASN A 62 -3.98 2.80 -10.98
C ASN A 62 -3.01 3.46 -10.03
N VAL A 63 -2.36 2.70 -9.18
CA VAL A 63 -1.44 3.25 -8.19
C VAL A 63 -0.05 3.40 -8.80
N ARG A 64 0.50 4.60 -8.73
CA ARG A 64 1.82 4.90 -9.27
C ARG A 64 2.78 5.47 -8.24
N SER A 65 2.28 5.85 -7.07
CA SER A 65 3.10 6.52 -6.07
C SER A 65 2.75 6.01 -4.69
N ILE A 66 3.65 6.30 -3.74
CA ILE A 66 3.43 5.93 -2.35
C ILE A 66 2.19 6.61 -1.81
N ARG A 67 2.01 7.88 -2.15
CA ARG A 67 0.83 8.63 -1.70
C ARG A 67 -0.46 7.95 -2.16
N GLN A 68 -0.52 7.56 -3.42
CA GLN A 68 -1.71 6.88 -3.94
C GLN A 68 -1.94 5.55 -3.24
N MET A 69 -0.85 4.84 -2.93
CA MET A 69 -0.97 3.57 -2.20
C MET A 69 -1.55 3.81 -0.81
N CYS A 70 -1.05 4.82 -0.10
CA CYS A 70 -1.56 5.15 1.22
C CYS A 70 -3.03 5.54 1.17
N GLU A 71 -3.41 6.35 0.18
CA GLU A 71 -4.80 6.75 0.03
C GLU A 71 -5.70 5.56 -0.25
N GLY A 72 -5.23 4.64 -1.08
CA GLY A 72 -5.99 3.43 -1.40
C GLY A 72 -6.19 2.55 -0.18
N VAL A 73 -5.12 2.35 0.60
CA VAL A 73 -5.19 1.55 1.81
C VAL A 73 -6.15 2.20 2.81
N GLU A 74 -6.06 3.52 2.97
CA GLU A 74 -6.94 4.22 3.88
C GLU A 74 -8.40 4.05 3.49
N ARG A 75 -8.69 4.17 2.19
CA ARG A 75 -10.06 4.02 1.70
C ARG A 75 -10.58 2.62 1.96
N LEU A 76 -9.75 1.61 1.75
CA LEU A 76 -10.16 0.23 2.00
C LEU A 76 -10.37 -0.04 3.48
N LEU A 77 -9.54 0.55 4.34
CA LEU A 77 -9.70 0.41 5.77
C LEU A 77 -10.98 1.09 6.25
N GLU A 78 -11.30 2.25 5.70
CA GLU A 78 -12.53 2.95 6.05
C GLU A 78 -13.75 2.15 5.62
N ALA A 79 -13.70 1.56 4.44
CA ALA A 79 -14.78 0.74 3.95
C ALA A 79 -14.96 -0.51 4.81
N LYS A 80 -13.86 -1.10 5.23
CA LYS A 80 -13.91 -2.26 6.10
C LYS A 80 -14.50 -1.91 7.45
N SER A 81 -14.09 -0.79 8.02
CA SER A 81 -14.60 -0.35 9.31
C SER A 81 -16.06 0.01 9.26
N ALA A 82 -16.45 0.74 8.21
CA ALA A 82 -17.83 1.22 8.10
C ALA A 82 -18.78 0.12 7.68
N GLY A 83 -18.36 -0.69 6.75
CA GLY A 83 -19.23 -1.69 6.19
C GLY A 83 -18.78 -3.10 6.38
N GLY A 84 -17.74 -3.27 7.14
CA GLY A 84 -17.10 -4.55 7.22
C GLY A 84 -17.94 -5.66 7.70
N LYS A 85 -18.88 -5.35 8.52
CA LYS A 85 -19.74 -6.36 9.02
C LYS A 85 -20.71 -6.79 7.99
N VAL A 86 -20.89 -6.00 7.03
CA VAL A 86 -21.81 -6.32 6.02
C VAL A 86 -21.41 -7.45 5.21
N ALA A 87 -20.35 -7.53 5.03
CA ALA A 87 -19.93 -8.54 4.19
C ALA A 87 -20.48 -9.84 4.46
N GLU A 88 -20.80 -9.39 4.66
CA GLU A 88 -20.98 -10.12 4.45
C GLU A 88 -21.35 -10.52 4.32
#